data_20f2d02e3dd74986e4307d4a84deb25b
#
_entry.id   20f2d02e3dd74986e4307d4a84deb25b
#
_cell.length_a   1.000
_cell.length_b   1.000
_cell.length_c   1.000
_cell.angle_alpha   90.00
_cell.angle_beta   90.00
_cell.angle_gamma   90.00
#
_symmetry.space_group_name_H-M   'P 1'
#
loop_
_entity.id
_entity.type
_entity.pdbx_description
1 polymer ?
#
loop_
_entity_poly.entity_id
_entity_poly.type
_entity_poly.pdbx_seq_one_letter_code
_entity_poly.pdbx_strand_id
1 'polypeptide(L)'
;LATNTLLMSTSARLRGRRVQLERRATASKAVRASLVSLAGLIGGPVTNQAGEEVGRVVDVVARLYGTEPYPPVTGLVVRVGRRHAFLPADTVEKVHSGRVALRTARLDLREYERRPGEVLLARDVLDHQLVDVDGVQVTRAADLYLAPLADRVVLVGVDVSLPTLLRRLGPRRWQSRPTPERVLDWQAMAPFAEHATDGPAQVQLRASRGALHRLRPADLADLLEDLGRAERQQLLHMLEPAAAADALEEMEPAELENLLREAEPEHAARLVEEMEPDEAVDALRDLHEDERERLLERMPAAEAGHLRRLLAYPEDTAGGAMTTLLVTARREQSVAEVRAVLAAQAEHRTEIDAIAVLDDDGRLVADVALFDLAVAEDATKVADLTGWLAQFGPSATVHPDTRLTEAAEQLVAARVSSLLVVDDEDRPLGRILADDVLDTLLPESGRLHFRRFLQ
;
A
#
# COMPACT_ATOMS: atom_id res chain seq x y z
N LEU A 1 28.35 -38.82 0.56
CA LEU A 1 27.19 -39.09 -0.32
C LEU A 1 26.08 -38.02 -0.19
N ALA A 2 25.93 -37.36 0.97
CA ALA A 2 24.87 -36.36 1.19
C ALA A 2 25.12 -34.99 0.51
N THR A 3 26.37 -34.62 0.28
CA THR A 3 26.76 -33.32 -0.29
C THR A 3 26.48 -33.21 -1.82
N ASN A 4 26.45 -34.33 -2.52
CA ASN A 4 26.23 -34.37 -3.96
C ASN A 4 24.74 -34.26 -4.34
N THR A 5 23.82 -34.63 -3.46
CA THR A 5 22.36 -34.60 -3.70
C THR A 5 21.82 -33.19 -3.57
N LEU A 6 22.39 -32.33 -2.69
CA LEU A 6 22.00 -30.95 -2.52
C LEU A 6 22.42 -30.05 -3.71
N LEU A 7 23.61 -30.30 -4.28
CA LEU A 7 24.09 -29.55 -5.45
C LEU A 7 23.31 -29.88 -6.74
N MET A 8 22.83 -31.11 -6.88
CA MET A 8 21.99 -31.50 -8.02
C MET A 8 20.58 -30.89 -7.96
N SER A 9 20.00 -30.73 -6.76
CA SER A 9 18.68 -30.15 -6.62
C SER A 9 18.66 -28.63 -6.91
N THR A 10 19.75 -27.94 -6.55
CA THR A 10 19.89 -26.49 -6.79
C THR A 10 20.12 -26.19 -8.27
N SER A 11 20.93 -27.01 -8.95
CA SER A 11 21.17 -26.85 -10.40
C SER A 11 19.93 -27.16 -11.24
N ALA A 12 19.09 -28.10 -10.83
CA ALA A 12 17.83 -28.44 -11.50
C ALA A 12 16.79 -27.31 -11.33
N ARG A 13 16.71 -26.69 -10.13
CA ARG A 13 15.84 -25.53 -9.88
C ARG A 13 16.29 -24.28 -10.64
N LEU A 14 17.59 -24.03 -10.75
CA LEU A 14 18.15 -22.94 -11.55
C LEU A 14 17.93 -23.14 -13.05
N ARG A 15 18.06 -24.37 -13.55
CA ARG A 15 17.72 -24.69 -14.96
C ARG A 15 16.23 -24.54 -15.25
N GLY A 16 15.34 -24.99 -14.35
CA GLY A 16 13.91 -24.82 -14.47
C GLY A 16 13.51 -23.33 -14.51
N ARG A 17 14.08 -22.50 -13.64
CA ARG A 17 13.87 -21.04 -13.63
C ARG A 17 14.39 -20.38 -14.92
N ARG A 18 15.53 -20.78 -15.41
CA ARG A 18 16.11 -20.24 -16.65
C ARG A 18 15.28 -20.60 -17.89
N VAL A 19 14.80 -21.83 -17.99
CA VAL A 19 13.89 -22.29 -19.06
C VAL A 19 12.54 -21.57 -18.98
N GLN A 20 12.04 -21.28 -17.76
CA GLN A 20 10.79 -20.55 -17.58
C GLN A 20 10.96 -19.07 -17.93
N LEU A 21 12.10 -18.45 -17.60
CA LEU A 21 12.46 -17.09 -18.02
C LEU A 21 12.66 -16.99 -19.56
N GLU A 22 13.31 -17.98 -20.17
CA GLU A 22 13.49 -18.03 -21.62
C GLU A 22 12.17 -18.26 -22.36
N ARG A 23 11.26 -19.08 -21.84
CA ARG A 23 9.89 -19.24 -22.39
C ARG A 23 9.06 -17.99 -22.22
N ARG A 24 9.15 -17.27 -21.09
CA ARG A 24 8.52 -15.97 -20.89
C ARG A 24 9.09 -14.92 -21.86
N ALA A 25 10.41 -14.88 -22.05
CA ALA A 25 11.07 -13.97 -22.97
C ALA A 25 10.68 -14.23 -24.45
N THR A 26 10.50 -15.50 -24.85
CA THR A 26 10.13 -15.87 -26.23
C THR A 26 8.64 -15.58 -26.49
N ALA A 27 7.75 -15.88 -25.53
CA ALA A 27 6.34 -15.50 -25.61
C ALA A 27 6.19 -13.97 -25.65
N SER A 28 6.96 -13.25 -24.81
CA SER A 28 7.03 -11.79 -24.80
C SER A 28 7.45 -11.21 -26.16
N LYS A 29 8.39 -11.82 -26.87
CA LYS A 29 8.87 -11.35 -28.17
C LYS A 29 7.83 -11.53 -29.29
N ALA A 30 7.07 -12.62 -29.29
CA ALA A 30 5.99 -12.87 -30.23
C ALA A 30 4.80 -11.94 -29.97
N VAL A 31 4.44 -11.73 -28.71
CA VAL A 31 3.38 -10.79 -28.29
C VAL A 31 3.78 -9.34 -28.63
N ARG A 32 5.04 -8.96 -28.41
CA ARG A 32 5.55 -7.62 -28.75
C ARG A 32 5.42 -7.27 -30.23
N ALA A 33 5.51 -8.24 -31.12
CA ALA A 33 5.35 -8.02 -32.55
C ALA A 33 3.90 -7.75 -32.95
N SER A 34 2.93 -8.12 -32.14
CA SER A 34 1.50 -7.90 -32.37
C SER A 34 0.90 -6.75 -31.56
N LEU A 35 1.70 -6.06 -30.74
CA LEU A 35 1.24 -4.95 -29.93
C LEU A 35 0.83 -3.75 -30.78
N VAL A 36 -0.35 -3.22 -30.49
CA VAL A 36 -0.89 -1.99 -31.08
C VAL A 36 -0.89 -0.90 -30.03
N SER A 37 -0.13 0.18 -30.27
CA SER A 37 -0.12 1.37 -29.44
C SER A 37 -1.46 2.10 -29.54
N LEU A 38 -2.09 2.42 -28.40
CA LEU A 38 -3.31 3.22 -28.37
C LEU A 38 -3.06 4.63 -28.90
N ALA A 39 -1.99 5.29 -28.44
CA ALA A 39 -1.61 6.62 -28.89
C ALA A 39 -1.37 6.67 -30.41
N GLY A 40 -0.78 5.61 -30.96
CA GLY A 40 -0.59 5.46 -32.40
C GLY A 40 -1.88 5.19 -33.18
N LEU A 41 -2.91 4.66 -32.50
CA LEU A 41 -4.22 4.35 -33.10
C LEU A 41 -5.15 5.56 -33.12
N ILE A 42 -5.10 6.42 -32.10
CA ILE A 42 -5.92 7.63 -31.99
C ILE A 42 -5.64 8.58 -33.17
N GLY A 43 -6.74 9.04 -33.80
CA GLY A 43 -6.70 9.86 -35.01
C GLY A 43 -6.38 9.08 -36.30
N GLY A 44 -6.13 7.76 -36.19
CA GLY A 44 -5.91 6.87 -37.33
C GLY A 44 -7.17 6.67 -38.17
N PRO A 45 -7.03 6.35 -39.47
CA PRO A 45 -8.16 6.13 -40.36
C PRO A 45 -8.86 4.79 -40.06
N VAL A 46 -10.18 4.83 -40.17
CA VAL A 46 -11.06 3.66 -40.16
C VAL A 46 -11.52 3.42 -41.60
N THR A 47 -11.23 2.23 -42.12
CA THR A 47 -11.58 1.88 -43.49
C THR A 47 -12.64 0.78 -43.56
N ASN A 48 -13.55 0.89 -44.50
CA ASN A 48 -14.54 -0.15 -44.80
C ASN A 48 -13.91 -1.32 -45.53
N GLN A 49 -14.71 -2.35 -45.86
CA GLN A 49 -14.28 -3.52 -46.61
C GLN A 49 -13.78 -3.20 -48.03
N ALA A 50 -14.22 -2.07 -48.61
CA ALA A 50 -13.74 -1.59 -49.93
C ALA A 50 -12.42 -0.81 -49.84
N GLY A 51 -11.87 -0.58 -48.61
CA GLY A 51 -10.66 0.21 -48.40
C GLY A 51 -10.88 1.70 -48.34
N GLU A 52 -12.12 2.19 -48.37
CA GLU A 52 -12.45 3.60 -48.28
C GLU A 52 -12.39 4.09 -46.84
N GLU A 53 -11.84 5.29 -46.57
CA GLU A 53 -11.81 5.92 -45.25
C GLU A 53 -13.23 6.41 -44.90
N VAL A 54 -13.80 5.83 -43.85
CA VAL A 54 -15.15 6.13 -43.38
C VAL A 54 -15.15 7.03 -42.13
N GLY A 55 -14.00 7.15 -41.45
CA GLY A 55 -13.86 7.97 -40.26
C GLY A 55 -12.49 7.86 -39.61
N ARG A 56 -12.34 8.43 -38.43
CA ARG A 56 -11.10 8.40 -37.63
C ARG A 56 -11.35 7.95 -36.22
N VAL A 57 -10.45 7.17 -35.66
CA VAL A 57 -10.50 6.71 -34.27
C VAL A 57 -10.40 7.91 -33.33
N VAL A 58 -11.33 8.04 -32.39
CA VAL A 58 -11.32 9.05 -31.33
C VAL A 58 -10.89 8.42 -30.03
N ASP A 59 -11.43 7.22 -29.69
CA ASP A 59 -11.10 6.48 -28.50
C ASP A 59 -11.35 4.98 -28.67
N VAL A 60 -10.84 4.20 -27.74
CA VAL A 60 -11.06 2.76 -27.65
C VAL A 60 -11.80 2.46 -26.36
N VAL A 61 -12.91 1.72 -26.46
CA VAL A 61 -13.71 1.33 -25.30
C VAL A 61 -13.27 -0.05 -24.83
N ALA A 62 -12.91 -0.18 -23.55
CA ALA A 62 -12.60 -1.44 -22.91
C ALA A 62 -13.43 -1.65 -21.66
N ARG A 63 -13.64 -2.91 -21.28
CA ARG A 63 -14.30 -3.25 -20.03
C ARG A 63 -13.25 -3.59 -18.98
N LEU A 64 -12.96 -2.64 -18.09
CA LEU A 64 -11.96 -2.82 -17.04
C LEU A 64 -12.46 -3.71 -15.89
N TYR A 65 -13.77 -3.78 -15.68
CA TYR A 65 -14.38 -4.52 -14.57
C TYR A 65 -14.93 -5.85 -15.07
N GLY A 66 -14.25 -6.91 -14.73
CA GLY A 66 -14.59 -8.28 -15.07
C GLY A 66 -13.68 -9.25 -14.34
N THR A 67 -13.93 -10.54 -14.50
CA THR A 67 -13.07 -11.62 -13.98
C THR A 67 -11.89 -11.93 -14.91
N GLU A 68 -11.81 -11.27 -16.06
CA GLU A 68 -10.76 -11.53 -17.04
C GLU A 68 -9.48 -10.76 -16.68
N PRO A 69 -8.30 -11.41 -16.72
CA PRO A 69 -7.02 -10.80 -16.36
C PRO A 69 -6.61 -9.66 -17.33
N TYR A 70 -7.08 -9.73 -18.56
CA TYR A 70 -6.85 -8.70 -19.59
C TYR A 70 -8.17 -8.11 -20.06
N PRO A 71 -8.42 -6.81 -19.83
CA PRO A 71 -9.65 -6.15 -20.21
C PRO A 71 -9.95 -6.27 -21.71
N PRO A 72 -11.12 -6.81 -22.12
CA PRO A 72 -11.49 -6.88 -23.50
C PRO A 72 -11.90 -5.50 -24.05
N VAL A 73 -11.47 -5.21 -25.27
CA VAL A 73 -11.98 -4.09 -26.04
C VAL A 73 -13.40 -4.41 -26.50
N THR A 74 -14.36 -3.57 -26.10
CA THR A 74 -15.79 -3.73 -26.46
C THR A 74 -16.17 -2.96 -27.71
N GLY A 75 -15.37 -1.96 -28.10
CA GLY A 75 -15.59 -1.20 -29.31
C GLY A 75 -14.66 0.00 -29.46
N LEU A 76 -14.97 0.83 -30.45
CA LEU A 76 -14.24 2.04 -30.79
C LEU A 76 -15.20 3.22 -30.88
N VAL A 77 -14.79 4.38 -30.43
CA VAL A 77 -15.45 5.64 -30.74
C VAL A 77 -14.76 6.23 -31.95
N VAL A 78 -15.50 6.48 -33.01
CA VAL A 78 -14.98 7.01 -34.26
C VAL A 78 -15.68 8.31 -34.65
N ARG A 79 -14.94 9.22 -35.24
CA ARG A 79 -15.49 10.46 -35.83
C ARG A 79 -15.77 10.25 -37.28
N VAL A 80 -17.05 10.37 -37.66
CA VAL A 80 -17.53 10.32 -39.01
C VAL A 80 -18.12 11.72 -39.36
N GLY A 81 -17.40 12.47 -40.18
CA GLY A 81 -17.73 13.88 -40.40
C GLY A 81 -17.66 14.70 -39.10
N ARG A 82 -18.82 15.21 -38.64
CA ARG A 82 -18.94 16.00 -37.39
C ARG A 82 -19.54 15.21 -36.22
N ARG A 83 -19.88 13.94 -36.39
CA ARG A 83 -20.50 13.08 -35.38
C ARG A 83 -19.52 12.07 -34.83
N HIS A 84 -19.72 11.70 -33.59
CA HIS A 84 -19.07 10.54 -32.96
C HIS A 84 -20.00 9.35 -33.01
N ALA A 85 -19.50 8.20 -33.45
CA ALA A 85 -20.27 6.97 -33.53
C ALA A 85 -19.52 5.85 -32.78
N PHE A 86 -20.27 4.93 -32.20
CA PHE A 86 -19.73 3.74 -31.56
C PHE A 86 -19.69 2.58 -32.56
N LEU A 87 -18.53 1.97 -32.70
CA LEU A 87 -18.33 0.76 -33.48
C LEU A 87 -18.07 -0.41 -32.53
N PRO A 88 -18.97 -1.39 -32.42
CA PRO A 88 -18.73 -2.61 -31.65
C PRO A 88 -17.51 -3.38 -32.13
N ALA A 89 -16.79 -4.04 -31.21
CA ALA A 89 -15.54 -4.75 -31.53
C ALA A 89 -15.71 -5.87 -32.57
N ASP A 90 -16.88 -6.49 -32.64
CA ASP A 90 -17.21 -7.55 -33.63
C ASP A 90 -17.29 -7.03 -35.08
N THR A 91 -17.49 -5.73 -35.25
CA THR A 91 -17.46 -5.07 -36.57
C THR A 91 -16.04 -4.82 -37.09
N VAL A 92 -15.04 -4.93 -36.21
CA VAL A 92 -13.63 -4.72 -36.52
C VAL A 92 -13.04 -6.02 -37.08
N GLU A 93 -12.45 -5.95 -38.27
CA GLU A 93 -11.74 -7.09 -38.89
C GLU A 93 -10.30 -7.14 -38.36
N LYS A 94 -9.62 -5.99 -38.40
CA LYS A 94 -8.20 -5.92 -38.09
C LYS A 94 -7.80 -4.56 -37.54
N VAL A 95 -7.00 -4.60 -36.48
CA VAL A 95 -6.35 -3.43 -35.93
C VAL A 95 -4.87 -3.51 -36.22
N HIS A 96 -4.32 -2.52 -36.90
CA HIS A 96 -2.90 -2.38 -37.17
C HIS A 96 -2.38 -1.04 -36.68
N SER A 97 -1.07 -0.90 -36.61
CA SER A 97 -0.41 0.36 -36.15
C SER A 97 -1.00 1.56 -36.92
N GLY A 98 -1.87 2.31 -36.19
CA GLY A 98 -2.48 3.54 -36.67
C GLY A 98 -3.65 3.38 -37.66
N ARG A 99 -4.22 2.18 -37.84
CA ARG A 99 -5.31 1.94 -38.81
C ARG A 99 -6.25 0.85 -38.30
N VAL A 100 -7.56 1.02 -38.56
CA VAL A 100 -8.61 0.03 -38.33
C VAL A 100 -9.31 -0.33 -39.60
N ALA A 101 -9.45 -1.63 -39.87
CA ALA A 101 -10.25 -2.17 -40.99
C ALA A 101 -11.53 -2.80 -40.44
N LEU A 102 -12.66 -2.51 -41.10
CA LEU A 102 -13.97 -3.02 -40.73
C LEU A 102 -14.39 -4.20 -41.61
N ARG A 103 -15.12 -5.15 -41.02
CA ARG A 103 -15.72 -6.30 -41.72
C ARG A 103 -16.92 -5.93 -42.55
N THR A 104 -17.54 -4.76 -42.31
CA THR A 104 -18.79 -4.36 -42.93
C THR A 104 -18.64 -3.11 -43.79
N ALA A 105 -19.45 -3.01 -44.85
CA ALA A 105 -19.55 -1.79 -45.64
C ALA A 105 -20.50 -0.76 -45.06
N ARG A 106 -21.39 -1.17 -44.14
CA ARG A 106 -22.40 -0.29 -43.53
C ARG A 106 -22.06 -0.01 -42.10
N LEU A 107 -22.00 1.27 -41.71
CA LEU A 107 -21.81 1.74 -40.33
C LEU A 107 -23.16 2.00 -39.69
N ASP A 108 -23.37 1.43 -38.52
CA ASP A 108 -24.43 1.86 -37.61
C ASP A 108 -23.89 3.04 -36.81
N LEU A 109 -24.37 4.25 -37.11
CA LEU A 109 -23.88 5.50 -36.51
C LEU A 109 -24.62 5.81 -35.20
N ARG A 110 -24.71 4.85 -34.29
CA ARG A 110 -25.23 5.11 -32.93
C ARG A 110 -24.22 5.92 -32.13
N GLU A 111 -24.73 6.85 -31.34
CA GLU A 111 -23.89 7.53 -30.35
C GLU A 111 -23.40 6.52 -29.30
N TYR A 112 -22.21 6.82 -28.73
CA TYR A 112 -21.67 6.02 -27.65
C TYR A 112 -22.40 6.34 -26.35
N GLU A 113 -23.05 5.35 -25.78
CA GLU A 113 -23.58 5.38 -24.42
C GLU A 113 -22.72 4.46 -23.55
N ARG A 114 -22.16 5.01 -22.46
CA ARG A 114 -21.30 4.24 -21.55
C ARG A 114 -22.11 3.15 -20.85
N ARG A 115 -21.60 1.92 -20.89
CA ARG A 115 -22.16 0.78 -20.16
C ARG A 115 -21.41 0.57 -18.85
N PRO A 116 -22.04 -0.08 -17.83
CA PRO A 116 -21.37 -0.40 -16.58
C PRO A 116 -20.06 -1.16 -16.82
N GLY A 117 -18.98 -0.68 -16.21
CA GLY A 117 -17.65 -1.26 -16.34
C GLY A 117 -16.87 -0.92 -17.61
N GLU A 118 -17.44 -0.14 -18.55
CA GLU A 118 -16.72 0.35 -19.72
C GLU A 118 -16.02 1.68 -19.45
N VAL A 119 -14.83 1.82 -20.01
CA VAL A 119 -14.00 3.04 -19.95
C VAL A 119 -13.49 3.40 -21.34
N LEU A 120 -13.25 4.68 -21.54
CA LEU A 120 -12.61 5.24 -22.71
C LEU A 120 -11.10 5.30 -22.46
N LEU A 121 -10.32 4.41 -23.09
CA LEU A 121 -8.90 4.23 -22.77
C LEU A 121 -8.06 5.49 -22.99
N ALA A 122 -8.33 6.26 -24.05
CA ALA A 122 -7.56 7.47 -24.31
C ALA A 122 -7.98 8.64 -23.40
N ARG A 123 -9.26 8.71 -23.03
CA ARG A 123 -9.79 9.79 -22.20
C ARG A 123 -9.58 9.52 -20.70
N ASP A 124 -9.82 8.27 -20.27
CA ASP A 124 -10.00 7.93 -18.86
C ASP A 124 -8.76 7.22 -18.25
N VAL A 125 -7.81 6.73 -19.09
CA VAL A 125 -6.64 5.98 -18.61
C VAL A 125 -5.32 6.60 -19.10
N LEU A 126 -5.25 6.99 -20.37
CA LEU A 126 -4.04 7.58 -20.92
C LEU A 126 -3.75 8.92 -20.24
N ASP A 127 -2.50 9.15 -19.83
CA ASP A 127 -2.04 10.31 -19.05
C ASP A 127 -2.49 10.36 -17.58
N HIS A 128 -3.28 9.39 -17.13
CA HIS A 128 -3.66 9.28 -15.72
C HIS A 128 -2.63 8.49 -14.93
N GLN A 129 -2.65 8.68 -13.61
CA GLN A 129 -1.83 7.90 -12.69
C GLN A 129 -2.38 6.48 -12.55
N LEU A 130 -1.47 5.53 -12.48
CA LEU A 130 -1.74 4.11 -12.24
C LEU A 130 -0.83 3.63 -11.12
N VAL A 131 -1.30 2.70 -10.31
CA VAL A 131 -0.48 2.06 -9.30
C VAL A 131 0.07 0.74 -9.87
N ASP A 132 1.38 0.62 -9.89
CA ASP A 132 2.07 -0.64 -10.11
C ASP A 132 2.16 -1.38 -8.76
N VAL A 133 1.28 -2.37 -8.58
CA VAL A 133 1.18 -3.12 -7.32
C VAL A 133 2.36 -4.09 -7.12
N ASP A 134 2.96 -4.56 -8.22
CA ASP A 134 4.12 -5.46 -8.15
C ASP A 134 5.44 -4.69 -7.97
N GLY A 135 5.52 -3.46 -8.49
CA GLY A 135 6.68 -2.57 -8.36
C GLY A 135 6.54 -1.52 -7.25
N VAL A 136 5.40 -1.50 -6.55
CA VAL A 136 5.07 -0.55 -5.46
C VAL A 136 5.45 0.88 -5.82
N GLN A 137 4.83 1.40 -6.87
CA GLN A 137 5.07 2.77 -7.31
C GLN A 137 3.88 3.34 -8.08
N VAL A 138 3.69 4.66 -7.94
CA VAL A 138 2.76 5.40 -8.77
C VAL A 138 3.43 5.78 -10.07
N THR A 139 2.74 5.55 -11.18
CA THR A 139 3.27 5.81 -12.51
C THR A 139 2.21 6.43 -13.40
N ARG A 140 2.62 7.12 -14.46
CA ARG A 140 1.70 7.72 -15.43
C ARG A 140 1.64 6.88 -16.69
N ALA A 141 0.43 6.56 -17.15
CA ALA A 141 0.23 5.86 -18.42
C ALA A 141 0.66 6.74 -19.61
N ALA A 142 1.87 6.54 -20.11
CA ALA A 142 2.39 7.25 -21.28
C ALA A 142 1.81 6.70 -22.58
N ASP A 143 1.55 5.38 -22.67
CA ASP A 143 0.83 4.72 -23.74
C ASP A 143 0.19 3.42 -23.24
N LEU A 144 -0.82 2.92 -23.94
CA LEU A 144 -1.49 1.65 -23.66
C LEU A 144 -1.31 0.71 -24.87
N TYR A 145 -1.09 -0.57 -24.56
CA TYR A 145 -0.88 -1.57 -25.60
C TYR A 145 -2.03 -2.57 -25.67
N LEU A 146 -2.57 -2.69 -26.87
CA LEU A 146 -3.59 -3.64 -27.22
C LEU A 146 -2.97 -4.82 -27.99
N ALA A 147 -3.47 -6.03 -27.78
CA ALA A 147 -3.07 -7.21 -28.53
C ALA A 147 -4.28 -8.07 -28.91
N PRO A 148 -4.24 -8.75 -30.06
CA PRO A 148 -5.21 -9.78 -30.37
C PRO A 148 -4.95 -11.00 -29.47
N LEU A 149 -5.98 -11.45 -28.76
CA LEU A 149 -5.96 -12.66 -27.94
C LEU A 149 -7.16 -13.53 -28.35
N ALA A 150 -6.90 -14.67 -28.95
CA ALA A 150 -7.91 -15.50 -29.62
C ALA A 150 -8.65 -14.70 -30.72
N ASP A 151 -9.95 -14.45 -30.55
CA ASP A 151 -10.83 -13.76 -31.52
C ASP A 151 -11.17 -12.31 -31.09
N ARG A 152 -10.55 -11.79 -30.03
CA ARG A 152 -10.80 -10.42 -29.49
C ARG A 152 -9.49 -9.64 -29.32
N VAL A 153 -9.65 -8.33 -29.25
CA VAL A 153 -8.57 -7.42 -28.86
C VAL A 153 -8.70 -7.13 -27.38
N VAL A 154 -7.58 -7.18 -26.67
CA VAL A 154 -7.53 -6.94 -25.21
C VAL A 154 -6.44 -5.93 -24.87
N LEU A 155 -6.59 -5.25 -23.75
CA LEU A 155 -5.56 -4.39 -23.17
C LEU A 155 -4.56 -5.28 -22.42
N VAL A 156 -3.29 -5.27 -22.84
CA VAL A 156 -2.26 -6.19 -22.33
C VAL A 156 -1.15 -5.50 -21.55
N GLY A 157 -0.97 -4.19 -21.72
CA GLY A 157 0.12 -3.51 -21.03
C GLY A 157 0.08 -2.01 -21.12
N VAL A 158 0.91 -1.40 -20.29
CA VAL A 158 1.07 0.05 -20.15
C VAL A 158 2.53 0.41 -20.32
N ASP A 159 2.83 1.42 -21.12
CA ASP A 159 4.14 2.07 -21.14
C ASP A 159 4.13 3.27 -20.18
N VAL A 160 5.04 3.25 -19.24
CA VAL A 160 5.18 4.28 -18.20
C VAL A 160 6.44 5.14 -18.41
N SER A 161 7.09 4.99 -19.55
CA SER A 161 8.38 5.63 -19.80
C SER A 161 8.26 7.09 -20.24
N LEU A 162 9.08 7.96 -19.63
CA LEU A 162 9.21 9.36 -20.01
C LEU A 162 9.54 9.56 -21.51
N PRO A 163 10.44 8.77 -22.16
CA PRO A 163 10.67 8.86 -23.58
C PRO A 163 9.43 8.63 -24.45
N THR A 164 8.51 7.77 -24.04
CA THR A 164 7.24 7.55 -24.75
C THR A 164 6.32 8.74 -24.59
N LEU A 165 6.24 9.32 -23.40
CA LEU A 165 5.49 10.55 -23.15
C LEU A 165 6.01 11.71 -24.05
N LEU A 166 7.32 11.94 -24.08
CA LEU A 166 7.94 12.98 -24.90
C LEU A 166 7.74 12.72 -26.40
N ARG A 167 7.76 11.46 -26.84
CA ARG A 167 7.51 11.07 -28.25
C ARG A 167 6.07 11.33 -28.66
N ARG A 168 5.12 11.17 -27.75
CA ARG A 168 3.71 11.43 -28.01
C ARG A 168 3.42 12.93 -28.18
N LEU A 169 4.13 13.78 -27.45
CA LEU A 169 4.08 15.23 -27.62
C LEU A 169 4.77 15.72 -28.89
N GLY A 170 5.56 14.85 -29.54
CA GLY A 170 6.29 15.13 -30.78
C GLY A 170 5.47 14.92 -32.06
N PRO A 171 6.09 15.10 -33.25
CA PRO A 171 5.42 14.93 -34.53
C PRO A 171 4.79 13.53 -34.71
N ARG A 172 3.60 13.45 -35.32
CA ARG A 172 2.83 12.21 -35.52
C ARG A 172 3.63 11.03 -36.07
N ARG A 173 4.65 11.28 -36.90
CA ARG A 173 5.55 10.24 -37.44
C ARG A 173 6.35 9.48 -36.38
N TRP A 174 6.47 10.02 -35.15
CA TRP A 174 7.19 9.40 -34.05
C TRP A 174 6.27 8.56 -33.14
N GLN A 175 4.97 8.79 -33.24
CA GLN A 175 3.95 8.17 -32.35
C GLN A 175 3.65 6.70 -32.71
N SER A 176 3.97 6.26 -33.93
CA SER A 176 3.56 4.94 -34.46
C SER A 176 4.50 3.76 -34.14
N ARG A 177 5.61 4.00 -33.43
CA ARG A 177 6.57 2.94 -33.11
C ARG A 177 6.49 2.58 -31.62
N PRO A 178 5.95 1.40 -31.27
CA PRO A 178 5.97 0.94 -29.88
C PRO A 178 7.41 0.78 -29.41
N THR A 179 7.69 1.23 -28.17
CA THR A 179 8.96 0.98 -27.48
C THR A 179 8.71 -0.07 -26.39
N PRO A 180 8.86 -1.34 -26.72
CA PRO A 180 8.49 -2.42 -25.80
C PRO A 180 9.44 -2.59 -24.61
N GLU A 181 10.40 -1.69 -24.40
CA GLU A 181 11.45 -1.85 -23.38
C GLU A 181 10.98 -1.63 -21.95
N ARG A 182 9.85 -0.93 -21.74
CA ARG A 182 9.27 -0.64 -20.44
C ARG A 182 7.74 -0.78 -20.43
N VAL A 183 7.23 -1.79 -21.08
CA VAL A 183 5.80 -2.13 -21.03
C VAL A 183 5.59 -3.00 -19.79
N LEU A 184 4.88 -2.46 -18.81
CA LEU A 184 4.39 -3.21 -17.67
C LEU A 184 3.18 -4.04 -18.08
N ASP A 185 3.06 -5.25 -17.54
CA ASP A 185 1.90 -6.11 -17.77
C ASP A 185 0.66 -5.49 -17.09
N TRP A 186 -0.46 -5.45 -17.82
CA TRP A 186 -1.70 -4.90 -17.27
C TRP A 186 -2.16 -5.60 -15.97
N GLN A 187 -1.83 -6.88 -15.80
CA GLN A 187 -2.17 -7.62 -14.57
C GLN A 187 -1.46 -7.09 -13.31
N ALA A 188 -0.30 -6.44 -13.48
CA ALA A 188 0.43 -5.80 -12.39
C ALA A 188 -0.12 -4.41 -12.05
N MET A 189 -1.04 -3.88 -12.86
CA MET A 189 -1.54 -2.52 -12.73
C MET A 189 -2.92 -2.50 -12.10
N ALA A 190 -3.12 -1.58 -11.18
CA ALA A 190 -4.43 -1.26 -10.61
C ALA A 190 -4.87 0.12 -11.13
N PRO A 191 -5.85 0.19 -12.05
CA PRO A 191 -6.39 1.45 -12.51
C PRO A 191 -7.35 2.06 -11.49
N PHE A 192 -7.31 3.39 -11.35
CA PHE A 192 -8.26 4.15 -10.56
C PHE A 192 -9.57 4.36 -11.32
N ALA A 193 -10.70 3.87 -10.84
CA ALA A 193 -11.99 4.10 -11.49
C ALA A 193 -13.16 4.28 -10.52
N GLU A 194 -13.88 5.37 -10.63
CA GLU A 194 -15.11 5.66 -9.87
C GLU A 194 -16.39 5.25 -10.62
N HIS A 195 -17.38 4.80 -9.86
CA HIS A 195 -18.75 4.69 -10.33
C HIS A 195 -19.37 6.11 -10.29
N ALA A 196 -19.12 6.92 -11.32
CA ALA A 196 -19.88 8.14 -11.50
C ALA A 196 -21.19 7.79 -12.21
N THR A 197 -22.29 7.92 -11.48
CA THR A 197 -23.64 7.82 -12.05
C THR A 197 -23.99 9.03 -12.92
N ASP A 198 -23.32 10.18 -12.80
CA ASP A 198 -23.55 11.36 -13.65
C ASP A 198 -22.41 12.40 -13.52
N GLY A 199 -21.24 12.15 -14.16
CA GLY A 199 -20.14 13.13 -14.22
C GLY A 199 -19.00 12.69 -15.13
N PRO A 200 -17.98 13.53 -15.42
CA PRO A 200 -16.80 13.09 -16.14
C PRO A 200 -16.14 12.01 -15.30
N ALA A 201 -16.08 10.77 -15.84
CA ALA A 201 -15.51 9.63 -15.16
C ALA A 201 -14.02 9.86 -14.94
N GLN A 202 -13.63 10.07 -13.70
CA GLN A 202 -12.27 9.86 -13.25
C GLN A 202 -12.08 8.36 -13.10
N VAL A 203 -11.00 7.83 -13.66
CA VAL A 203 -10.62 6.44 -13.49
C VAL A 203 -10.01 6.31 -12.12
N GLN A 204 -10.69 5.63 -11.20
CA GLN A 204 -10.27 5.43 -9.82
C GLN A 204 -9.63 4.07 -9.61
N LEU A 205 -8.78 3.96 -8.61
CA LEU A 205 -8.12 2.74 -8.19
C LEU A 205 -9.13 1.64 -7.86
N ARG A 206 -9.09 0.56 -8.62
CA ARG A 206 -9.59 -0.73 -8.16
C ARG A 206 -8.43 -1.71 -8.11
N ALA A 207 -7.49 -1.47 -7.21
CA ALA A 207 -6.69 -2.56 -6.73
C ALA A 207 -7.68 -3.61 -6.21
N SER A 208 -7.54 -4.85 -6.62
CA SER A 208 -8.26 -5.90 -5.89
C SER A 208 -7.86 -5.71 -4.43
N ARG A 209 -8.82 -5.56 -3.51
CA ARG A 209 -8.51 -5.43 -2.07
C ARG A 209 -7.44 -6.42 -1.64
N GLY A 210 -7.43 -7.64 -2.21
CA GLY A 210 -6.43 -8.65 -1.95
C GLY A 210 -5.00 -8.37 -2.48
N ALA A 211 -4.76 -7.38 -3.32
CA ALA A 211 -3.41 -6.98 -3.71
C ALA A 211 -2.84 -5.93 -2.74
N LEU A 212 -3.66 -4.97 -2.31
CA LEU A 212 -3.27 -3.95 -1.31
C LEU A 212 -2.97 -4.58 0.06
N HIS A 213 -3.76 -5.57 0.50
CA HIS A 213 -3.51 -6.31 1.76
C HIS A 213 -2.20 -7.10 1.80
N ARG A 214 -1.47 -7.23 0.69
CA ARG A 214 -0.16 -7.90 0.63
C ARG A 214 1.01 -6.93 0.65
N LEU A 215 0.75 -5.65 0.54
CA LEU A 215 1.76 -4.62 0.65
C LEU A 215 2.11 -4.41 2.13
N ARG A 216 3.37 -4.11 2.38
CA ARG A 216 3.81 -3.72 3.72
C ARG A 216 3.33 -2.30 4.02
N PRO A 217 3.16 -1.93 5.31
CA PRO A 217 2.83 -0.56 5.69
C PRO A 217 3.70 0.50 5.01
N ALA A 218 5.03 0.34 5.03
CA ALA A 218 5.96 1.26 4.38
C ALA A 218 5.76 1.38 2.85
N ASP A 219 5.40 0.27 2.16
CA ASP A 219 5.10 0.31 0.73
C ASP A 219 3.79 1.06 0.44
N LEU A 220 2.81 0.98 1.36
CA LEU A 220 1.56 1.74 1.30
C LEU A 220 1.80 3.23 1.59
N ALA A 221 2.68 3.56 2.54
CA ALA A 221 3.10 4.92 2.85
C ALA A 221 3.73 5.58 1.61
N ASP A 222 4.72 4.94 0.99
CA ASP A 222 5.34 5.42 -0.26
C ASP A 222 4.28 5.70 -1.35
N LEU A 223 3.26 4.83 -1.49
CA LEU A 223 2.17 5.05 -2.43
C LEU A 223 1.29 6.25 -2.06
N LEU A 224 0.96 6.41 -0.77
CA LEU A 224 0.16 7.53 -0.27
C LEU A 224 0.87 8.87 -0.50
N GLU A 225 2.18 8.92 -0.29
CA GLU A 225 3.01 10.11 -0.50
C GLU A 225 3.09 10.50 -1.99
N ASP A 226 3.24 9.51 -2.87
CA ASP A 226 3.35 9.73 -4.32
C ASP A 226 2.03 10.12 -5.00
N LEU A 227 0.87 9.85 -4.36
CA LEU A 227 -0.46 10.12 -4.91
C LEU A 227 -0.88 11.58 -4.73
N GLY A 228 -1.63 12.10 -5.71
CA GLY A 228 -2.36 13.35 -5.56
C GLY A 228 -3.48 13.25 -4.51
N ARG A 229 -3.94 14.41 -4.01
CA ARG A 229 -4.93 14.48 -2.91
C ARG A 229 -6.17 13.61 -3.12
N ALA A 230 -6.76 13.65 -4.31
CA ALA A 230 -8.00 12.91 -4.59
C ALA A 230 -7.77 11.40 -4.61
N GLU A 231 -6.68 10.96 -5.22
CA GLU A 231 -6.29 9.56 -5.31
C GLU A 231 -5.86 9.01 -3.94
N ARG A 232 -5.14 9.81 -3.15
CA ARG A 232 -4.75 9.51 -1.76
C ARG A 232 -5.98 9.23 -0.89
N GLN A 233 -6.96 10.11 -0.90
CA GLN A 233 -8.22 9.93 -0.18
C GLN A 233 -8.96 8.66 -0.60
N GLN A 234 -8.96 8.34 -1.89
CA GLN A 234 -9.60 7.13 -2.40
C GLN A 234 -8.87 5.87 -1.94
N LEU A 235 -7.54 5.85 -1.95
CA LEU A 235 -6.76 4.74 -1.44
C LEU A 235 -7.05 4.50 0.04
N LEU A 236 -7.04 5.54 0.87
CA LEU A 236 -7.40 5.46 2.30
C LEU A 236 -8.80 4.88 2.52
N HIS A 237 -9.81 5.27 1.73
CA HIS A 237 -11.17 4.72 1.84
C HIS A 237 -11.29 3.25 1.42
N MET A 238 -10.33 2.72 0.67
CA MET A 238 -10.32 1.31 0.25
C MET A 238 -9.57 0.39 1.22
N LEU A 239 -8.68 0.94 2.03
CA LEU A 239 -7.95 0.20 3.06
C LEU A 239 -8.88 -0.10 4.24
N GLU A 240 -8.61 -1.20 4.94
CA GLU A 240 -9.17 -1.42 6.27
C GLU A 240 -8.56 -0.37 7.22
N PRO A 241 -9.29 0.12 8.25
CA PRO A 241 -8.82 1.21 9.11
C PRO A 241 -7.44 0.94 9.74
N ALA A 242 -7.21 -0.26 10.29
CA ALA A 242 -5.92 -0.65 10.86
C ALA A 242 -4.78 -0.59 9.83
N ALA A 243 -4.97 -1.15 8.63
CA ALA A 243 -3.94 -1.11 7.58
C ALA A 243 -3.68 0.32 7.04
N ALA A 244 -4.67 1.21 7.14
CA ALA A 244 -4.49 2.62 6.83
C ALA A 244 -3.66 3.30 7.92
N ALA A 245 -3.93 3.04 9.21
CA ALA A 245 -3.17 3.54 10.35
C ALA A 245 -1.71 3.10 10.26
N ASP A 246 -1.45 1.78 10.13
CA ASP A 246 -0.09 1.23 9.96
C ASP A 246 0.69 1.91 8.81
N ALA A 247 0.00 2.24 7.70
CA ALA A 247 0.64 2.93 6.60
C ALA A 247 0.92 4.40 6.90
N LEU A 248 0.05 5.07 7.66
CA LEU A 248 0.25 6.47 8.06
C LEU A 248 1.42 6.63 9.02
N GLU A 249 1.61 5.67 9.93
CA GLU A 249 2.72 5.61 10.89
C GLU A 249 4.10 5.52 10.20
N GLU A 250 4.15 4.96 9.00
CA GLU A 250 5.36 4.85 8.18
C GLU A 250 5.60 6.04 7.23
N MET A 251 4.69 7.03 7.21
CA MET A 251 4.81 8.21 6.34
C MET A 251 5.83 9.22 6.88
N GLU A 252 6.37 10.03 5.94
CA GLU A 252 7.13 11.23 6.31
C GLU A 252 6.26 12.16 7.16
N PRO A 253 6.74 12.68 8.33
CA PRO A 253 5.94 13.53 9.22
C PRO A 253 5.25 14.70 8.51
N ALA A 254 5.95 15.38 7.61
CA ALA A 254 5.41 16.50 6.86
C ALA A 254 4.27 16.10 5.89
N GLU A 255 4.33 14.88 5.31
CA GLU A 255 3.29 14.37 4.43
C GLU A 255 2.08 13.87 5.24
N LEU A 256 2.30 13.26 6.40
CA LEU A 256 1.26 12.89 7.35
C LEU A 256 0.51 14.14 7.87
N GLU A 257 1.23 15.18 8.30
CA GLU A 257 0.65 16.46 8.71
C GLU A 257 -0.24 17.05 7.60
N ASN A 258 0.25 17.07 6.36
CA ASN A 258 -0.50 17.56 5.21
C ASN A 258 -1.76 16.71 4.96
N LEU A 259 -1.65 15.39 5.05
CA LEU A 259 -2.76 14.45 4.87
C LEU A 259 -3.86 14.68 5.92
N LEU A 260 -3.49 14.76 7.20
CA LEU A 260 -4.43 14.97 8.30
C LEU A 260 -5.15 16.33 8.19
N ARG A 261 -4.42 17.36 7.76
CA ARG A 261 -4.98 18.71 7.51
C ARG A 261 -5.95 18.75 6.31
N GLU A 262 -5.67 17.96 5.28
CA GLU A 262 -6.47 17.90 4.05
C GLU A 262 -7.69 16.97 4.14
N ALA A 263 -7.67 15.99 5.04
CA ALA A 263 -8.76 15.05 5.24
C ALA A 263 -9.97 15.71 5.89
N GLU A 264 -11.16 15.10 5.69
CA GLU A 264 -12.34 15.48 6.46
C GLU A 264 -12.09 15.22 7.95
N PRO A 265 -12.36 16.17 8.87
CA PRO A 265 -11.98 16.07 10.28
C PRO A 265 -12.44 14.78 10.98
N GLU A 266 -13.64 14.29 10.66
CA GLU A 266 -14.18 13.04 11.19
C GLU A 266 -13.41 11.80 10.68
N HIS A 267 -12.86 11.90 9.47
CA HIS A 267 -12.06 10.82 8.88
C HIS A 267 -10.65 10.84 9.46
N ALA A 268 -10.02 12.02 9.54
CA ALA A 268 -8.72 12.19 10.17
C ALA A 268 -8.71 11.72 11.63
N ALA A 269 -9.75 12.07 12.40
CA ALA A 269 -9.90 11.63 13.78
C ALA A 269 -9.94 10.09 13.90
N ARG A 270 -10.67 9.39 13.03
CA ARG A 270 -10.70 7.93 13.01
C ARG A 270 -9.37 7.31 12.61
N LEU A 271 -8.64 7.92 11.67
CA LEU A 271 -7.32 7.42 11.29
C LEU A 271 -6.34 7.50 12.46
N VAL A 272 -6.30 8.63 13.17
CA VAL A 272 -5.46 8.82 14.35
C VAL A 272 -5.91 7.92 15.52
N GLU A 273 -7.22 7.63 15.66
CA GLU A 273 -7.75 6.72 16.69
C GLU A 273 -7.26 5.27 16.50
N GLU A 274 -7.05 4.85 15.25
CA GLU A 274 -6.59 3.49 14.92
C GLU A 274 -5.05 3.36 14.95
N MET A 275 -4.31 4.47 15.08
CA MET A 275 -2.84 4.48 15.18
C MET A 275 -2.38 4.00 16.57
N GLU A 276 -1.14 3.56 16.65
CA GLU A 276 -0.51 3.31 17.94
C GLU A 276 -0.46 4.59 18.79
N PRO A 277 -0.61 4.48 20.13
CA PRO A 277 -0.77 5.66 20.98
C PRO A 277 0.39 6.66 20.91
N ASP A 278 1.63 6.20 20.78
CA ASP A 278 2.83 7.02 20.63
C ASP A 278 2.87 7.68 19.24
N GLU A 279 2.64 6.93 18.19
CA GLU A 279 2.56 7.44 16.81
C GLU A 279 1.40 8.45 16.64
N ALA A 280 0.23 8.16 17.24
CA ALA A 280 -0.89 9.10 17.29
C ALA A 280 -0.52 10.41 17.99
N VAL A 281 0.26 10.34 19.09
CA VAL A 281 0.74 11.51 19.82
C VAL A 281 1.72 12.32 19.01
N ASP A 282 2.64 11.66 18.29
CA ASP A 282 3.63 12.35 17.45
C ASP A 282 2.95 13.03 16.24
N ALA A 283 2.03 12.34 15.57
CA ALA A 283 1.21 12.94 14.52
C ALA A 283 0.39 14.16 15.01
N LEU A 284 -0.14 14.10 16.23
CA LEU A 284 -0.87 15.21 16.85
C LEU A 284 0.04 16.36 17.28
N ARG A 285 1.29 16.11 17.68
CA ARG A 285 2.27 17.16 18.04
C ARG A 285 2.63 18.02 16.84
N ASP A 286 2.78 17.42 15.68
CA ASP A 286 3.12 18.12 14.43
C ASP A 286 2.02 19.06 13.93
N LEU A 287 0.76 18.84 14.36
CA LEU A 287 -0.36 19.71 14.03
C LEU A 287 -0.38 21.00 14.85
N HIS A 288 -0.89 22.08 14.26
CA HIS A 288 -1.21 23.28 15.02
C HIS A 288 -2.22 22.99 16.12
N GLU A 289 -2.13 23.71 17.25
CA GLU A 289 -2.98 23.51 18.44
C GLU A 289 -4.48 23.48 18.11
N ASP A 290 -4.95 24.40 17.27
CA ASP A 290 -6.36 24.47 16.83
C ASP A 290 -6.78 23.27 15.99
N GLU A 291 -5.87 22.69 15.22
CA GLU A 291 -6.12 21.52 14.36
C GLU A 291 -6.16 20.26 15.21
N ARG A 292 -5.19 20.11 16.10
CA ARG A 292 -5.11 19.01 17.09
C ARG A 292 -6.36 18.94 17.95
N GLU A 293 -6.78 20.05 18.56
CA GLU A 293 -7.98 20.06 19.41
C GLU A 293 -9.24 19.73 18.61
N ARG A 294 -9.36 20.18 17.37
CA ARG A 294 -10.47 19.81 16.50
C ARG A 294 -10.55 18.32 16.20
N LEU A 295 -9.42 17.62 16.06
CA LEU A 295 -9.40 16.17 15.89
C LEU A 295 -9.78 15.47 17.19
N LEU A 296 -9.18 15.86 18.31
CA LEU A 296 -9.47 15.30 19.63
C LEU A 296 -10.95 15.46 20.06
N GLU A 297 -11.60 16.56 19.69
CA GLU A 297 -13.04 16.77 19.93
C GLU A 297 -13.94 15.80 19.16
N ARG A 298 -13.44 15.18 18.08
CA ARG A 298 -14.20 14.24 17.24
C ARG A 298 -13.97 12.78 17.58
N MET A 299 -12.99 12.52 18.44
CA MET A 299 -12.71 11.18 18.95
C MET A 299 -13.64 10.82 20.10
N PRO A 300 -13.79 9.53 20.43
CA PRO A 300 -14.42 9.09 21.68
C PRO A 300 -13.74 9.75 22.87
N ALA A 301 -14.54 10.18 23.86
CA ALA A 301 -14.03 10.95 25.00
C ALA A 301 -12.94 10.23 25.83
N ALA A 302 -12.98 8.89 25.87
CA ALA A 302 -11.99 8.08 26.55
C ALA A 302 -10.63 8.14 25.82
N GLU A 303 -10.64 7.99 24.51
CA GLU A 303 -9.45 8.02 23.67
C GLU A 303 -8.83 9.42 23.60
N ALA A 304 -9.64 10.44 23.32
CA ALA A 304 -9.17 11.83 23.37
C ALA A 304 -8.57 12.19 24.74
N GLY A 305 -9.16 11.70 25.84
CA GLY A 305 -8.64 11.88 27.19
C GLY A 305 -7.31 11.13 27.41
N HIS A 306 -7.15 9.99 26.77
CA HIS A 306 -5.92 9.21 26.80
C HIS A 306 -4.78 9.94 26.06
N LEU A 307 -5.00 10.30 24.81
CA LEU A 307 -4.03 11.03 24.00
C LEU A 307 -3.64 12.39 24.61
N ARG A 308 -4.60 13.14 25.21
CA ARG A 308 -4.27 14.37 25.93
C ARG A 308 -3.34 14.15 27.13
N ARG A 309 -3.45 13.02 27.83
CA ARG A 309 -2.50 12.71 28.91
C ARG A 309 -1.10 12.42 28.38
N LEU A 310 -1.00 11.70 27.27
CA LEU A 310 0.28 11.41 26.61
C LEU A 310 0.93 12.68 26.05
N LEU A 311 0.15 13.54 25.39
CA LEU A 311 0.58 14.86 24.91
C LEU A 311 1.11 15.79 26.00
N ALA A 312 0.75 15.55 27.28
CA ALA A 312 1.25 16.34 28.40
C ALA A 312 2.71 16.02 28.74
N TYR A 313 3.25 14.86 28.35
CA TYR A 313 4.67 14.55 28.55
C TYR A 313 5.52 15.27 27.50
N PRO A 314 6.72 15.77 27.87
CA PRO A 314 7.66 16.31 26.89
C PRO A 314 8.13 15.23 25.91
N GLU A 315 8.28 15.59 24.64
CA GLU A 315 8.68 14.69 23.55
C GLU A 315 10.03 13.98 23.80
N ASP A 316 11.00 14.67 24.40
CA ASP A 316 12.33 14.14 24.69
C ASP A 316 12.41 13.26 25.96
N THR A 317 11.28 12.79 26.47
CA THR A 317 11.18 11.96 27.67
C THR A 317 10.57 10.59 27.40
N ALA A 318 10.79 9.67 28.37
CA ALA A 318 10.23 8.33 28.35
C ALA A 318 8.69 8.32 28.24
N GLY A 319 8.02 9.22 28.96
CA GLY A 319 6.56 9.37 28.87
C GLY A 319 6.08 9.95 27.55
N GLY A 320 6.94 10.70 26.85
CA GLY A 320 6.64 11.29 25.57
C GLY A 320 6.72 10.31 24.39
N ALA A 321 7.58 9.30 24.51
CA ALA A 321 7.84 8.30 23.47
C ALA A 321 7.35 6.89 23.84
N MET A 322 6.54 6.73 24.92
CA MET A 322 6.05 5.42 25.32
C MET A 322 4.78 5.04 24.55
N THR A 323 4.72 3.80 24.11
CA THR A 323 3.44 3.17 23.80
C THR A 323 2.72 2.74 25.06
N THR A 324 1.42 2.86 25.11
CA THR A 324 0.59 2.35 26.21
C THR A 324 0.02 0.97 25.92
N LEU A 325 0.41 0.36 24.81
CA LEU A 325 0.05 -0.99 24.44
C LEU A 325 0.80 -1.98 25.34
N LEU A 326 0.21 -2.31 26.47
CA LEU A 326 0.77 -3.23 27.45
C LEU A 326 -0.04 -4.51 27.54
N VAL A 327 0.61 -5.65 27.35
CA VAL A 327 0.05 -6.93 27.75
C VAL A 327 0.44 -7.20 29.21
N THR A 328 -0.58 -7.32 30.06
CA THR A 328 -0.39 -7.56 31.49
C THR A 328 -0.82 -8.97 31.90
N ALA A 329 -0.16 -9.53 32.89
CA ALA A 329 -0.51 -10.81 33.48
C ALA A 329 -0.52 -10.74 35.02
N ARG A 330 -1.28 -11.64 35.62
CA ARG A 330 -1.28 -11.84 37.09
C ARG A 330 -0.50 -13.10 37.44
N ARG A 331 0.04 -13.12 38.66
CA ARG A 331 0.90 -14.21 39.17
C ARG A 331 0.21 -15.59 39.15
N GLU A 332 -1.13 -15.63 39.32
CA GLU A 332 -1.93 -16.86 39.40
C GLU A 332 -2.25 -17.46 38.01
N GLN A 333 -2.10 -16.69 36.96
CA GLN A 333 -2.34 -17.17 35.58
C GLN A 333 -1.32 -18.21 35.20
N SER A 334 -1.73 -19.11 34.31
CA SER A 334 -0.83 -20.04 33.64
C SER A 334 -0.22 -19.40 32.38
N VAL A 335 0.90 -19.93 31.96
CA VAL A 335 1.55 -19.54 30.67
C VAL A 335 0.59 -19.71 29.51
N ALA A 336 -0.23 -20.78 29.50
CA ALA A 336 -1.24 -20.99 28.46
C ALA A 336 -2.29 -19.87 28.39
N GLU A 337 -2.77 -19.39 29.57
CA GLU A 337 -3.71 -18.26 29.62
C GLU A 337 -3.10 -16.98 29.09
N VAL A 338 -1.84 -16.69 29.43
CA VAL A 338 -1.12 -15.51 28.93
C VAL A 338 -0.88 -15.59 27.41
N ARG A 339 -0.49 -16.76 26.91
CA ARG A 339 -0.35 -16.99 25.46
C ARG A 339 -1.66 -16.78 24.69
N ALA A 340 -2.81 -17.14 25.29
CA ALA A 340 -4.12 -16.89 24.70
C ALA A 340 -4.41 -15.37 24.61
N VAL A 341 -4.02 -14.59 25.61
CA VAL A 341 -4.12 -13.13 25.56
C VAL A 341 -3.23 -12.55 24.46
N LEU A 342 -1.96 -12.99 24.37
CA LEU A 342 -1.03 -12.57 23.32
C LEU A 342 -1.54 -12.94 21.92
N ALA A 343 -2.13 -14.12 21.76
CA ALA A 343 -2.70 -14.54 20.48
C ALA A 343 -3.87 -13.66 20.04
N ALA A 344 -4.60 -13.07 20.97
CA ALA A 344 -5.67 -12.11 20.68
C ALA A 344 -5.14 -10.72 20.27
N GLN A 345 -3.85 -10.44 20.54
CA GLN A 345 -3.15 -9.20 20.18
C GLN A 345 -2.17 -9.43 19.03
N ALA A 346 -2.45 -10.39 18.15
CA ALA A 346 -1.52 -10.80 17.06
C ALA A 346 -1.27 -9.69 16.00
N GLU A 347 -2.14 -8.71 15.91
CA GLU A 347 -1.98 -7.52 15.08
C GLU A 347 -0.82 -6.64 15.57
N HIS A 348 -0.59 -6.53 16.89
CA HIS A 348 0.47 -5.76 17.53
C HIS A 348 1.73 -6.59 17.84
N ARG A 349 2.04 -7.58 17.04
CA ARG A 349 3.16 -8.52 17.27
C ARG A 349 4.55 -7.87 17.19
N THR A 350 4.67 -6.73 16.56
CA THR A 350 5.90 -5.96 16.39
C THR A 350 6.19 -5.09 17.61
N GLU A 351 5.17 -4.62 18.30
CA GLU A 351 5.23 -3.72 19.46
C GLU A 351 5.31 -4.48 20.81
N ILE A 352 4.83 -5.74 20.84
CA ILE A 352 4.80 -6.56 22.06
C ILE A 352 6.00 -7.49 22.09
N ASP A 353 7.03 -7.16 22.84
CA ASP A 353 8.25 -7.98 23.03
C ASP A 353 8.31 -8.66 24.42
N ALA A 354 7.52 -8.18 25.40
CA ALA A 354 7.44 -8.71 26.75
C ALA A 354 6.05 -8.46 27.37
N ILE A 355 5.79 -9.09 28.51
CA ILE A 355 4.57 -8.88 29.29
C ILE A 355 4.89 -8.31 30.69
N ALA A 356 4.08 -7.39 31.17
CA ALA A 356 4.18 -6.85 32.52
C ALA A 356 3.38 -7.72 33.49
N VAL A 357 4.05 -8.32 34.46
CA VAL A 357 3.40 -9.11 35.51
C VAL A 357 3.10 -8.19 36.72
N LEU A 358 1.83 -8.14 37.11
CA LEU A 358 1.33 -7.23 38.16
C LEU A 358 0.92 -8.01 39.40
N ASP A 359 1.04 -7.33 40.59
CA ASP A 359 0.43 -7.77 41.80
C ASP A 359 -1.06 -7.35 41.91
N ASP A 360 -1.69 -7.62 43.07
CA ASP A 360 -3.10 -7.31 43.29
C ASP A 360 -3.37 -5.80 43.38
N ASP A 361 -2.34 -4.99 43.71
CA ASP A 361 -2.40 -3.53 43.77
C ASP A 361 -2.08 -2.87 42.42
N GLY A 362 -1.79 -3.67 41.38
CA GLY A 362 -1.43 -3.21 40.03
C GLY A 362 0.02 -2.75 39.90
N ARG A 363 0.88 -3.09 40.85
CA ARG A 363 2.31 -2.76 40.80
C ARG A 363 3.08 -3.82 40.01
N LEU A 364 4.15 -3.39 39.40
CA LEU A 364 5.03 -4.27 38.60
C LEU A 364 5.76 -5.27 39.47
N VAL A 365 5.62 -6.54 39.19
CA VAL A 365 6.35 -7.64 39.83
C VAL A 365 7.55 -8.05 38.96
N ALA A 366 7.35 -8.18 37.68
CA ALA A 366 8.38 -8.55 36.73
C ALA A 366 7.97 -8.15 35.30
N ASP A 367 8.95 -7.92 34.47
CA ASP A 367 8.84 -7.86 33.00
C ASP A 367 9.34 -9.19 32.42
N VAL A 368 8.48 -9.88 31.67
CA VAL A 368 8.74 -11.24 31.20
C VAL A 368 8.82 -11.23 29.68
N ALA A 369 10.01 -11.47 29.13
CA ALA A 369 10.22 -11.50 27.70
C ALA A 369 9.40 -12.62 27.02
N LEU A 370 8.95 -12.40 25.79
CA LEU A 370 8.22 -13.41 25.01
C LEU A 370 9.02 -14.70 24.85
N PHE A 371 10.36 -14.64 24.84
CA PHE A 371 11.22 -15.82 24.79
C PHE A 371 10.99 -16.73 26.01
N ASP A 372 10.93 -16.16 27.21
CA ASP A 372 10.74 -16.92 28.46
C ASP A 372 9.35 -17.57 28.51
N LEU A 373 8.33 -16.87 28.01
CA LEU A 373 7.01 -17.45 27.80
C LEU A 373 7.02 -18.56 26.76
N ALA A 374 7.76 -18.40 25.66
CA ALA A 374 7.77 -19.38 24.56
C ALA A 374 8.38 -20.72 24.98
N VAL A 375 9.39 -20.72 25.87
CA VAL A 375 10.09 -21.94 26.33
C VAL A 375 9.46 -22.57 27.58
N ALA A 376 8.60 -21.85 28.31
CA ALA A 376 7.92 -22.36 29.49
C ALA A 376 6.85 -23.41 29.13
N GLU A 377 6.52 -24.32 30.05
CA GLU A 377 5.42 -25.27 29.88
C GLU A 377 4.07 -24.55 30.08
N ASP A 378 3.02 -24.96 29.35
CA ASP A 378 1.68 -24.34 29.40
C ASP A 378 1.07 -24.30 30.80
N ALA A 379 1.33 -25.32 31.63
CA ALA A 379 0.82 -25.43 33.00
C ALA A 379 1.61 -24.61 34.03
N THR A 380 2.78 -24.06 33.67
CA THR A 380 3.60 -23.26 34.57
C THR A 380 2.83 -22.03 35.00
N LYS A 381 2.87 -21.71 36.32
CA LYS A 381 2.30 -20.46 36.83
C LYS A 381 3.25 -19.29 36.55
N VAL A 382 2.70 -18.14 36.22
CA VAL A 382 3.47 -16.90 36.07
C VAL A 382 4.28 -16.57 37.31
N ALA A 383 3.76 -16.87 38.51
CA ALA A 383 4.47 -16.73 39.79
C ALA A 383 5.78 -17.56 39.84
N ASP A 384 5.78 -18.77 39.30
CA ASP A 384 6.96 -19.64 39.30
C ASP A 384 8.01 -19.12 38.26
N LEU A 385 7.55 -18.62 37.12
CA LEU A 385 8.39 -18.01 36.10
C LEU A 385 9.05 -16.74 36.63
N THR A 386 8.29 -15.82 37.26
CA THR A 386 8.83 -14.60 37.85
C THR A 386 9.79 -14.86 39.01
N GLY A 387 9.53 -15.89 39.82
CA GLY A 387 10.45 -16.35 40.86
C GLY A 387 11.79 -16.86 40.32
N TRP A 388 11.80 -17.47 39.16
CA TRP A 388 13.03 -17.88 38.48
C TRP A 388 13.75 -16.66 37.85
N LEU A 389 13.01 -15.76 37.18
CA LEU A 389 13.58 -14.57 36.55
C LEU A 389 14.20 -13.60 37.59
N ALA A 390 13.66 -13.49 38.81
CA ALA A 390 14.21 -12.67 39.88
C ALA A 390 15.66 -12.99 40.25
N GLN A 391 16.17 -14.16 39.87
CA GLN A 391 17.58 -14.55 40.06
C GLN A 391 18.53 -13.77 39.14
N PHE A 392 18.02 -13.19 38.05
CA PHE A 392 18.79 -12.44 37.06
C PHE A 392 18.81 -10.92 37.30
N GLY A 393 18.11 -10.46 38.32
CA GLY A 393 18.03 -9.05 38.72
C GLY A 393 16.61 -8.47 38.61
N PRO A 394 16.41 -7.21 38.98
CA PRO A 394 15.14 -6.52 38.79
C PRO A 394 14.88 -6.20 37.33
N SER A 395 13.62 -6.09 36.96
CA SER A 395 13.23 -5.59 35.63
C SER A 395 13.75 -4.18 35.42
N ALA A 396 14.18 -3.89 34.19
CA ALA A 396 14.63 -2.56 33.83
C ALA A 396 13.41 -1.66 33.61
N THR A 397 13.35 -0.57 34.40
CA THR A 397 12.24 0.40 34.38
C THR A 397 12.77 1.82 34.32
N VAL A 398 11.96 2.75 33.81
CA VAL A 398 12.23 4.18 33.81
C VAL A 398 11.01 4.95 34.26
N HIS A 399 11.20 6.19 34.75
CA HIS A 399 10.11 7.12 35.05
C HIS A 399 9.70 7.90 33.80
N PRO A 400 8.46 8.40 33.70
CA PRO A 400 7.99 9.15 32.52
C PRO A 400 8.84 10.39 32.21
N ASP A 401 9.43 11.02 33.24
CA ASP A 401 10.29 12.20 33.07
C ASP A 401 11.76 11.86 32.73
N THR A 402 12.12 10.58 32.60
CA THR A 402 13.45 10.14 32.21
C THR A 402 13.72 10.57 30.74
N ARG A 403 14.87 11.20 30.50
CA ARG A 403 15.24 11.62 29.13
C ARG A 403 15.48 10.42 28.24
N LEU A 404 15.12 10.52 26.97
CA LEU A 404 15.31 9.45 26.00
C LEU A 404 16.77 9.02 25.84
N THR A 405 17.73 9.94 25.96
CA THR A 405 19.17 9.61 25.95
C THR A 405 19.56 8.71 27.13
N GLU A 406 18.97 8.94 28.31
CA GLU A 406 19.19 8.11 29.51
C GLU A 406 18.47 6.76 29.38
N ALA A 407 17.27 6.74 28.82
CA ALA A 407 16.54 5.52 28.51
C ALA A 407 17.33 4.66 27.51
N ALA A 408 17.92 5.26 26.46
CA ALA A 408 18.80 4.58 25.51
C ALA A 408 20.02 3.93 26.20
N GLU A 409 20.67 4.63 27.12
CA GLU A 409 21.79 4.08 27.90
C GLU A 409 21.35 2.88 28.76
N GLN A 410 20.15 2.94 29.35
CA GLN A 410 19.60 1.85 30.14
C GLN A 410 19.22 0.64 29.29
N LEU A 411 18.61 0.82 28.11
CA LEU A 411 18.36 -0.26 27.13
C LEU A 411 19.64 -1.02 26.81
N VAL A 412 20.71 -0.29 26.49
CA VAL A 412 22.02 -0.87 26.15
C VAL A 412 22.65 -1.56 27.37
N ALA A 413 22.62 -0.95 28.54
CA ALA A 413 23.22 -1.49 29.76
C ALA A 413 22.51 -2.76 30.26
N ALA A 414 21.17 -2.77 30.20
CA ALA A 414 20.34 -3.91 30.57
C ALA A 414 20.31 -5.00 29.49
N ARG A 415 20.69 -4.67 28.23
CA ARG A 415 20.61 -5.56 27.05
C ARG A 415 19.18 -6.04 26.79
N VAL A 416 18.24 -5.15 26.88
CA VAL A 416 16.81 -5.39 26.61
C VAL A 416 16.38 -4.65 25.36
N SER A 417 15.31 -5.10 24.72
CA SER A 417 14.69 -4.47 23.54
C SER A 417 13.70 -3.38 23.91
N SER A 418 13.24 -3.35 25.19
CA SER A 418 12.31 -2.36 25.68
C SER A 418 12.48 -2.08 27.17
N LEU A 419 11.92 -0.97 27.65
CA LEU A 419 11.85 -0.59 29.06
C LEU A 419 10.40 -0.30 29.44
N LEU A 420 9.97 -0.76 30.62
CA LEU A 420 8.70 -0.34 31.19
C LEU A 420 8.82 1.07 31.80
N VAL A 421 7.86 1.92 31.46
CA VAL A 421 7.68 3.22 32.11
C VAL A 421 6.74 3.04 33.28
N VAL A 422 7.19 3.41 34.49
CA VAL A 422 6.43 3.22 35.73
C VAL A 422 6.22 4.55 36.44
N ASP A 423 5.10 4.67 37.17
CA ASP A 423 4.84 5.80 38.06
C ASP A 423 5.60 5.69 39.41
N ASP A 424 5.41 6.68 40.28
CA ASP A 424 6.02 6.72 41.61
C ASP A 424 5.59 5.57 42.54
N GLU A 425 4.50 4.86 42.18
CA GLU A 425 3.96 3.70 42.89
C GLU A 425 4.36 2.37 42.25
N ASP A 426 5.30 2.36 41.33
CA ASP A 426 5.74 1.19 40.52
C ASP A 426 4.62 0.58 39.64
N ARG A 427 3.62 1.35 39.22
CA ARG A 427 2.60 0.89 38.28
C ARG A 427 3.02 1.19 36.86
N PRO A 428 2.94 0.23 35.95
CA PRO A 428 3.30 0.47 34.58
C PRO A 428 2.31 1.41 33.87
N LEU A 429 2.84 2.46 33.28
CA LEU A 429 2.13 3.45 32.46
C LEU A 429 2.20 3.12 30.96
N GLY A 430 3.33 2.58 30.54
CA GLY A 430 3.62 2.26 29.15
C GLY A 430 4.94 1.52 29.00
N ARG A 431 5.38 1.40 27.78
CA ARG A 431 6.64 0.76 27.39
C ARG A 431 7.34 1.62 26.32
N ILE A 432 8.66 1.70 26.36
CA ILE A 432 9.47 2.30 25.30
C ILE A 432 10.20 1.17 24.58
N LEU A 433 10.11 1.13 23.28
CA LEU A 433 10.86 0.20 22.44
C LEU A 433 12.21 0.83 22.02
N ALA A 434 13.19 -0.02 21.75
CA ALA A 434 14.53 0.46 21.40
C ALA A 434 14.57 1.14 20.03
N ASP A 435 13.72 0.72 19.08
CA ASP A 435 13.56 1.33 17.74
C ASP A 435 12.98 2.73 17.83
N ASP A 436 11.94 2.99 18.65
CA ASP A 436 11.35 4.30 18.84
C ASP A 436 12.34 5.29 19.45
N VAL A 437 13.13 4.83 20.44
CA VAL A 437 14.22 5.65 21.01
C VAL A 437 15.27 5.98 19.97
N LEU A 438 15.64 5.03 19.12
CA LEU A 438 16.61 5.25 18.05
C LEU A 438 16.07 6.21 16.99
N ASP A 439 14.80 6.07 16.63
CA ASP A 439 14.16 6.92 15.63
C ASP A 439 14.10 8.37 16.09
N THR A 440 13.74 8.62 17.36
CA THR A 440 13.73 9.96 17.95
C THR A 440 15.12 10.58 18.08
N LEU A 441 16.16 9.78 18.40
CA LEU A 441 17.52 10.27 18.60
C LEU A 441 18.31 10.43 17.28
N LEU A 442 17.87 9.83 16.19
CA LEU A 442 18.50 9.99 14.89
C LEU A 442 18.13 11.33 14.25
N PRO A 443 19.07 11.98 13.51
CA PRO A 443 18.73 13.18 12.76
C PRO A 443 17.67 12.87 11.69
N GLU A 444 16.78 13.83 11.38
CA GLU A 444 15.67 13.68 10.43
C GLU A 444 16.07 13.04 9.08
N SER A 445 17.27 13.34 8.59
CA SER A 445 17.82 12.72 7.37
C SER A 445 18.18 11.23 7.52
N GLY A 446 18.18 10.69 8.72
CA GLY A 446 18.49 9.29 9.04
C GLY A 446 17.30 8.44 9.47
N ARG A 447 16.23 9.08 9.96
CA ARG A 447 15.06 8.40 10.56
C ARG A 447 14.41 7.41 9.60
N LEU A 448 14.12 7.83 8.38
CA LEU A 448 13.47 7.01 7.35
C LEU A 448 14.29 5.84 6.83
N HIS A 449 15.61 5.94 6.84
CA HIS A 449 16.46 4.85 6.38
C HIS A 449 16.54 3.71 7.40
N PHE A 450 16.35 3.99 8.69
CA PHE A 450 16.51 2.99 9.73
C PHE A 450 15.31 2.05 9.82
N ARG A 451 14.07 2.58 9.81
CA ARG A 451 12.83 1.78 9.76
C ARG A 451 12.79 0.87 8.52
N ARG A 452 13.23 1.35 7.35
CA ARG A 452 13.29 0.55 6.11
C ARG A 452 14.32 -0.58 6.11
N PHE A 453 15.31 -0.58 7.01
CA PHE A 453 16.34 -1.63 7.10
C PHE A 453 16.01 -2.75 8.09
N LEU A 454 15.12 -2.55 9.04
CA LEU A 454 14.78 -3.53 10.07
C LEU A 454 13.58 -4.43 9.71
N GLN A 455 12.86 -4.13 8.64
CA GLN A 455 11.79 -4.95 8.05
C GLN A 455 12.27 -5.72 6.82
#